data_a2dd5f446208038100c663ff58d4e8cc
#
_entry.id   a2dd5f446208038100c663ff58d4e8cc
#
_cell.length_a   1.000
_cell.length_b   1.000
_cell.length_c   1.000
_cell.angle_alpha   90.00
_cell.angle_beta   90.00
_cell.angle_gamma   90.00
#
_symmetry.space_group_name_H-M   'P 1'
#
loop_
_entity.id
_entity.type
_entity.pdbx_description
1 polymer ?
#
loop_
_entity_poly.entity_id
_entity_poly.type
_entity_poly.pdbx_seq_one_letter_code
_entity_poly.pdbx_strand_id
1 'polypeptide(L)'
;DVNMATGIYPLRYVTQNAVYITSNLQSNGGFLSSFSNETGPFKVDAAGSGLILIKREVFEELEWPWFNRVEGFTQDDTLGGDIYFSKRAKLSGYQYTADPRVICGHIKQLDLLALSQALKGI
;
A
#
# COMPACT_ATOMS: atom_id res chain seq x y z
N ASP A 1 -10.01 18.55 0.27
CA ASP A 1 -10.35 17.87 -0.97
C ASP A 1 -9.48 16.63 -1.18
N VAL A 2 -10.10 15.49 -1.43
CA VAL A 2 -9.41 14.21 -1.58
C VAL A 2 -9.22 13.91 -3.07
N ASN A 3 -7.97 13.84 -3.53
CA ASN A 3 -7.63 13.51 -4.92
C ASN A 3 -7.35 12.02 -5.13
N MET A 4 -6.89 11.35 -4.10
CA MET A 4 -6.58 9.92 -4.12
C MET A 4 -7.05 9.28 -2.82
N ALA A 5 -7.82 8.21 -2.92
CA ALA A 5 -8.32 7.47 -1.77
C ALA A 5 -7.99 5.98 -1.89
N THR A 6 -7.77 5.33 -0.77
CA THR A 6 -7.57 3.89 -0.70
C THR A 6 -8.40 3.28 0.43
N GLY A 7 -8.95 2.10 0.19
CA GLY A 7 -9.38 1.22 1.26
C GLY A 7 -8.17 0.53 1.88
N ILE A 8 -8.39 -0.27 2.90
CA ILE A 8 -7.35 -1.05 3.53
C ILE A 8 -7.60 -2.54 3.34
N TYR A 9 -6.53 -3.29 3.15
CA TYR A 9 -6.57 -4.74 3.05
C TYR A 9 -5.21 -5.30 3.49
N PRO A 10 -5.18 -6.54 4.01
CA PRO A 10 -3.92 -7.11 4.51
C PRO A 10 -2.99 -7.52 3.38
N LEU A 11 -1.71 -7.56 3.67
CA LEU A 11 -0.69 -8.17 2.83
C LEU A 11 -0.95 -9.67 2.67
N ARG A 12 -0.33 -10.28 1.67
CA ARG A 12 -0.50 -11.70 1.34
C ARG A 12 0.09 -12.67 2.38
N TYR A 13 0.76 -12.17 3.38
CA TYR A 13 1.43 -13.01 4.37
C TYR A 13 0.49 -13.35 5.51
N VAL A 14 0.50 -14.63 5.91
CA VAL A 14 -0.19 -15.08 7.12
C VAL A 14 0.73 -14.81 8.31
N THR A 15 0.35 -13.87 9.13
CA THR A 15 1.07 -13.51 10.36
C THR A 15 0.10 -13.42 11.52
N GLN A 16 0.61 -13.37 12.74
CA GLN A 16 -0.22 -13.17 13.94
C GLN A 16 -0.99 -11.85 13.87
N ASN A 17 -0.32 -10.82 13.36
CA ASN A 17 -0.92 -9.50 13.18
C ASN A 17 -1.03 -9.19 11.70
N ALA A 18 -2.18 -8.72 11.27
CA ALA A 18 -2.35 -8.30 9.89
C ALA A 18 -1.44 -7.10 9.59
N VAL A 19 -0.74 -7.18 8.48
CA VAL A 19 0.05 -6.07 7.94
C VAL A 19 -0.72 -5.51 6.75
N TYR A 20 -1.11 -4.26 6.85
CA TYR A 20 -1.94 -3.61 5.84
C TYR A 20 -1.10 -2.94 4.75
N ILE A 21 -1.74 -2.75 3.59
CA ILE A 21 -1.09 -2.22 2.37
C ILE A 21 -1.10 -0.68 2.37
N THR A 22 -0.73 -0.08 3.46
CA THR A 22 -0.48 1.36 3.53
C THR A 22 0.89 1.61 4.15
N SER A 23 1.57 2.62 3.67
CA SER A 23 2.95 2.87 4.08
C SER A 23 3.23 4.36 4.18
N ASN A 24 4.18 4.71 5.04
CA ASN A 24 4.70 6.06 5.15
C ASN A 24 6.17 6.10 4.75
N LEU A 25 6.55 7.18 4.07
CA LEU A 25 7.93 7.43 3.67
C LEU A 25 8.77 7.73 4.91
N GLN A 26 9.91 7.07 4.99
CA GLN A 26 10.88 7.26 6.05
C GLN A 26 11.99 8.23 5.63
N SER A 27 12.71 8.78 6.59
CA SER A 27 13.81 9.73 6.34
C SER A 27 14.96 9.13 5.51
N ASN A 28 15.12 7.80 5.52
CA ASN A 28 16.12 7.09 4.72
C ASN A 28 15.68 6.82 3.27
N GLY A 29 14.49 7.30 2.88
CA GLY A 29 13.93 7.08 1.53
C GLY A 29 13.15 5.78 1.36
N GLY A 30 13.14 4.89 2.34
CA GLY A 30 12.34 3.67 2.35
C GLY A 30 10.92 3.90 2.82
N PHE A 31 10.05 2.90 2.62
CA PHE A 31 8.67 2.92 3.10
C PHE A 31 8.49 1.90 4.22
N LEU A 32 7.83 2.32 5.29
CA LEU A 32 7.44 1.46 6.40
C LEU A 32 5.93 1.30 6.39
N SER A 33 5.46 0.06 6.41
CA SER A 33 4.03 -0.23 6.52
C SER A 33 3.45 0.46 7.75
N SER A 34 2.36 1.17 7.55
CA SER A 34 1.67 1.87 8.62
C SER A 34 0.24 1.41 8.70
N PHE A 35 -0.17 1.11 9.91
CA PHE A 35 -1.58 0.97 10.27
C PHE A 35 -1.76 1.70 11.60
N SER A 36 -2.54 2.74 11.57
CA SER A 36 -2.88 3.46 12.79
C SER A 36 -4.19 2.96 13.37
N ASN A 37 -4.42 3.20 14.63
CA ASN A 37 -5.70 2.92 15.29
C ASN A 37 -6.76 3.98 14.96
N GLU A 38 -6.60 4.67 13.83
CA GLU A 38 -7.55 5.66 13.36
C GLU A 38 -8.90 5.03 13.05
N THR A 39 -9.96 5.72 13.46
CA THR A 39 -11.33 5.30 13.19
C THR A 39 -11.95 6.02 12.00
N GLY A 40 -11.30 7.07 11.53
CA GLY A 40 -11.69 7.85 10.37
C GLY A 40 -10.56 7.93 9.34
N PRO A 41 -10.78 8.62 8.22
CA PRO A 41 -9.78 8.77 7.17
C PRO A 41 -8.48 9.37 7.68
N PHE A 42 -7.36 8.85 7.20
CA PHE A 42 -6.03 9.35 7.54
C PHE A 42 -5.12 9.33 6.30
N LYS A 43 -4.08 10.16 6.32
CA LYS A 43 -3.16 10.27 5.20
C LYS A 43 -2.05 9.24 5.27
N VAL A 44 -1.70 8.67 4.12
CA VAL A 44 -0.58 7.75 3.95
C VAL A 44 0.23 8.15 2.72
N ASP A 45 1.51 7.81 2.71
CA ASP A 45 2.41 8.19 1.62
C ASP A 45 2.35 7.22 0.45
N ALA A 46 2.00 5.97 0.71
CA ALA A 46 1.87 4.95 -0.33
C ALA A 46 0.78 3.95 0.02
N ALA A 47 0.19 3.37 -0.99
CA ALA A 47 -0.82 2.33 -0.88
C ALA A 47 -0.66 1.31 -1.99
N GLY A 48 -1.08 0.07 -1.71
CA GLY A 48 -1.28 -0.92 -2.76
C GLY A 48 -2.46 -0.54 -3.67
N SER A 49 -2.48 -1.09 -4.86
CA SER A 49 -3.48 -0.75 -5.89
C SER A 49 -4.71 -1.65 -5.89
N GLY A 50 -4.92 -2.44 -4.83
CA GLY A 50 -6.04 -3.38 -4.76
C GLY A 50 -7.42 -2.71 -4.66
N LEU A 51 -7.49 -1.57 -4.00
CA LEU A 51 -8.71 -0.76 -3.92
C LEU A 51 -8.33 0.71 -3.80
N ILE A 52 -8.28 1.39 -4.92
CA ILE A 52 -7.94 2.81 -5.01
C ILE A 52 -8.96 3.56 -5.85
N LEU A 53 -9.15 4.82 -5.51
CA LEU A 53 -9.95 5.76 -6.28
C LEU A 53 -9.11 7.01 -6.47
N ILE A 54 -8.83 7.37 -7.72
CA ILE A 54 -7.92 8.45 -8.07
C ILE A 54 -8.63 9.39 -9.04
N LYS A 55 -8.62 10.68 -8.75
CA LYS A 55 -9.14 11.67 -9.70
C LYS A 55 -8.32 11.66 -10.98
N ARG A 56 -9.01 11.80 -12.09
CA ARG A 56 -8.40 11.82 -13.44
C ARG A 56 -7.27 12.84 -13.57
N GLU A 57 -7.42 14.00 -12.96
CA GLU A 57 -6.42 15.08 -13.03
C GLU A 57 -5.04 14.64 -12.51
N VAL A 58 -4.98 13.70 -11.57
CA VAL A 58 -3.71 13.16 -11.09
C VAL A 58 -2.97 12.44 -12.21
N PHE A 59 -3.67 11.64 -13.00
CA PHE A 59 -3.09 10.94 -14.15
C PHE A 59 -2.71 11.89 -15.28
N GLU A 60 -3.45 12.97 -15.45
CA GLU A 60 -3.14 13.98 -16.47
C GLU A 60 -1.87 14.78 -16.11
N GLU A 61 -1.64 15.03 -14.84
CA GLU A 61 -0.45 15.72 -14.37
C GLU A 61 0.79 14.83 -14.33
N LEU A 62 0.62 13.57 -13.95
CA LEU A 62 1.71 12.61 -13.92
C LEU A 62 1.92 12.01 -15.31
N GLU A 63 3.14 12.09 -15.83
CA GLU A 63 3.46 11.52 -17.14
C GLU A 63 3.45 9.99 -17.12
N TRP A 64 3.01 9.40 -18.22
CA TRP A 64 3.15 7.97 -18.49
C TRP A 64 4.63 7.54 -18.49
N PRO A 65 5.00 6.35 -17.97
CA PRO A 65 4.13 5.35 -17.35
C PRO A 65 3.80 5.66 -15.89
N TRP A 66 2.55 5.39 -15.47
CA TRP A 66 2.10 5.69 -14.12
C TRP A 66 2.52 4.63 -13.10
N PHE A 67 2.25 3.36 -13.40
CA PHE A 67 2.61 2.23 -12.54
C PHE A 67 3.78 1.47 -13.16
N ASN A 68 4.99 1.87 -12.79
CA ASN A 68 6.20 1.29 -13.36
C ASN A 68 7.04 0.62 -12.27
N ARG A 69 7.48 -0.61 -12.53
CA ARG A 69 8.41 -1.29 -11.64
C ARG A 69 9.83 -0.81 -11.90
N VAL A 70 10.50 -0.38 -10.86
CA VAL A 70 11.91 0.03 -10.93
C VAL A 70 12.75 -0.99 -10.18
N GLU A 71 13.58 -1.75 -10.91
CA GLU A 71 14.48 -2.74 -10.33
C GLU A 71 15.67 -2.05 -9.67
N GLY A 72 15.94 -2.42 -8.41
CA GLY A 72 17.16 -2.03 -7.70
C GLY A 72 18.18 -3.15 -7.71
N PHE A 73 19.33 -2.90 -7.08
CA PHE A 73 20.38 -3.91 -6.91
C PHE A 73 19.96 -4.99 -5.90
N THR A 74 19.11 -4.64 -4.93
CA THR A 74 18.55 -5.53 -3.94
C THR A 74 17.02 -5.45 -3.98
N GLN A 75 16.35 -6.36 -3.29
CA GLN A 75 14.90 -6.30 -3.17
C GLN A 75 14.43 -5.06 -2.42
N ASP A 76 15.25 -4.56 -1.48
CA ASP A 76 14.89 -3.40 -0.65
C ASP A 76 14.85 -2.09 -1.43
N ASP A 77 15.66 -1.95 -2.49
CA ASP A 77 15.68 -0.75 -3.34
C ASP A 77 14.89 -0.91 -4.64
N THR A 78 14.23 -2.06 -4.83
CA THR A 78 13.29 -2.27 -5.93
C THR A 78 11.94 -1.65 -5.59
N LEU A 79 11.40 -0.84 -6.50
CA LEU A 79 10.08 -0.24 -6.35
C LEU A 79 9.05 -0.99 -7.19
N GLY A 80 8.03 -1.55 -6.53
CA GLY A 80 6.84 -2.05 -7.21
C GLY A 80 6.04 -0.91 -7.85
N GLY A 81 5.18 -1.23 -8.79
CA GLY A 81 4.44 -0.23 -9.57
C GLY A 81 3.56 0.69 -8.71
N ASP A 82 2.94 0.16 -7.67
CA ASP A 82 2.09 0.91 -6.76
C ASP A 82 2.89 1.89 -5.88
N ILE A 83 4.05 1.48 -5.38
CA ILE A 83 4.95 2.36 -4.62
C ILE A 83 5.57 3.42 -5.53
N TYR A 84 5.98 3.03 -6.73
CA TYR A 84 6.48 3.97 -7.73
C TYR A 84 5.47 5.08 -8.03
N PHE A 85 4.22 4.72 -8.29
CA PHE A 85 3.14 5.69 -8.52
C PHE A 85 2.93 6.59 -7.31
N SER A 86 2.83 5.99 -6.11
CA SER A 86 2.62 6.73 -4.87
C SER A 86 3.71 7.75 -4.61
N LYS A 87 4.97 7.37 -4.84
CA LYS A 87 6.11 8.26 -4.67
C LYS A 87 6.08 9.45 -5.63
N ARG A 88 5.79 9.19 -6.89
CA ARG A 88 5.67 10.26 -7.91
C ARG A 88 4.51 11.20 -7.60
N ALA A 89 3.36 10.65 -7.22
CA ALA A 89 2.21 11.44 -6.85
C ALA A 89 2.52 12.35 -5.65
N LYS A 90 3.19 11.82 -4.64
CA LYS A 90 3.60 12.60 -3.47
C LYS A 90 4.54 13.74 -3.85
N LEU A 91 5.52 13.50 -4.72
CA LEU A 91 6.43 14.53 -5.20
C LEU A 91 5.71 15.62 -5.99
N SER A 92 4.57 15.32 -6.58
CA SER A 92 3.72 16.28 -7.32
C SER A 92 2.67 16.94 -6.43
N GLY A 93 2.70 16.70 -5.13
CA GLY A 93 1.80 17.33 -4.17
C GLY A 93 0.51 16.54 -3.86
N TYR A 94 0.39 15.31 -4.35
CA TYR A 94 -0.75 14.44 -4.07
C TYR A 94 -0.41 13.42 -2.99
N GLN A 95 -1.40 13.06 -2.19
CA GLN A 95 -1.25 12.08 -1.13
C GLN A 95 -2.53 11.24 -1.02
N TYR A 96 -2.37 9.94 -0.74
CA TYR A 96 -3.51 9.09 -0.47
C TYR A 96 -4.17 9.42 0.86
N THR A 97 -5.49 9.37 0.87
CA THR A 97 -6.30 9.27 2.09
C THR A 97 -6.79 7.84 2.21
N ALA A 98 -6.39 7.16 3.26
CA ALA A 98 -6.86 5.82 3.58
C ALA A 98 -8.10 5.91 4.47
N ASP A 99 -9.10 5.08 4.18
CA ASP A 99 -10.29 5.00 5.02
C ASP A 99 -10.36 3.62 5.70
N PRO A 100 -10.12 3.54 7.02
CA PRO A 100 -10.12 2.27 7.73
C PRO A 100 -11.51 1.66 7.88
N ARG A 101 -12.57 2.40 7.55
CA ARG A 101 -13.93 1.88 7.50
C ARG A 101 -14.21 1.10 6.22
N VAL A 102 -13.36 1.24 5.21
CA VAL A 102 -13.44 0.51 3.95
C VAL A 102 -12.39 -0.57 3.97
N ILE A 103 -12.76 -1.76 4.40
CA ILE A 103 -11.87 -2.91 4.55
C ILE A 103 -12.23 -3.96 3.51
N CYS A 104 -11.23 -4.41 2.77
CA CYS A 104 -11.37 -5.48 1.79
C CYS A 104 -10.67 -6.75 2.26
N GLY A 105 -11.27 -7.88 1.93
CA GLY A 105 -10.58 -9.16 2.02
C GLY A 105 -9.48 -9.26 0.98
N HIS A 106 -8.50 -10.09 1.24
CA HIS A 106 -7.44 -10.41 0.31
C HIS A 106 -7.38 -11.93 0.17
N ILE A 107 -7.97 -12.43 -0.90
CA ILE A 107 -8.11 -13.87 -1.11
C ILE A 107 -6.81 -14.43 -1.64
N LYS A 108 -6.34 -15.48 -1.00
CA LYS A 108 -5.13 -16.20 -1.37
C LYS A 108 -5.37 -17.70 -1.24
N GLN A 109 -4.79 -18.47 -2.14
CA GLN A 109 -4.75 -19.92 -2.00
C GLN A 109 -3.78 -20.28 -0.89
N LEU A 110 -4.22 -21.09 0.08
CA LEU A 110 -3.42 -21.47 1.24
C LEU A 110 -3.09 -22.95 1.21
N ASP A 111 -1.86 -23.29 1.56
CA ASP A 111 -1.46 -24.62 1.98
C ASP A 111 -1.91 -24.82 3.43
N LEU A 112 -2.77 -25.81 3.67
CA LEU A 112 -3.32 -26.08 5.00
C LEU A 112 -2.25 -26.50 6.00
N LEU A 113 -1.19 -27.15 5.55
CA LEU A 113 -0.05 -27.49 6.42
C LEU A 113 0.67 -26.23 6.88
N ALA A 114 0.96 -25.33 5.95
CA ALA A 114 1.61 -24.05 6.27
C ALA A 114 0.76 -23.22 7.22
N LEU A 115 -0.55 -23.16 7.01
CA LEU A 115 -1.48 -22.48 7.91
C LEU A 115 -1.46 -23.07 9.31
N SER A 116 -1.54 -24.41 9.41
CA SER A 116 -1.50 -25.11 10.69
C SER A 116 -0.20 -24.83 11.47
N GLN A 117 0.93 -24.81 10.77
CA GLN A 117 2.23 -24.51 11.38
C GLN A 117 2.30 -23.06 11.86
N ALA A 118 1.75 -22.12 11.09
CA ALA A 118 1.70 -20.72 11.49
C ALA A 118 0.83 -20.50 12.73
N LEU A 119 -0.31 -21.19 12.82
CA LEU A 119 -1.22 -21.10 13.97
C LEU A 119 -0.63 -21.70 15.25
N LYS A 120 0.24 -22.69 15.16
CA LYS A 120 0.93 -23.28 16.33
C LYS A 120 1.88 -22.31 17.02
N GLY A 121 2.34 -21.28 16.34
CA GLY A 121 3.18 -20.23 16.90
C GLY A 121 2.42 -19.19 17.73
N ILE A 122 1.11 -19.33 17.83
CA ILE A 122 0.26 -18.38 18.56
C ILE A 122 0.17 -18.76 20.06
#